data_972cc914f80764c5988b23178b6a9695
#
_entry.id   972cc914f80764c5988b23178b6a9695
#
_cell.length_a   1.000
_cell.length_b   1.000
_cell.length_c   1.000
_cell.angle_alpha   90.00
_cell.angle_beta   90.00
_cell.angle_gamma   90.00
#
_symmetry.space_group_name_H-M   'P 1'
#
loop_
_entity.id
_entity.type
_entity.pdbx_description
1 polymer ?
#
loop_
_entity_poly.entity_id
_entity_poly.type
_entity_poly.pdbx_seq_one_letter_code
_entity_poly.pdbx_strand_id
1 'polypeptide(L)'
;VMDTEGKALASTLRDVDEYEKSVLAFVDSPAESQMLQGYQFFKVFDDNQLEYVIIAKGEADDVYMIGKIAAFQVQNLLVAYKERFDKDNFIKNLLLDNLLLVDIYNRAKKLHIDTDVRRIVFIIETKNEKDNNALETVRNIFSSKAKDFVTAVDEKNIILVKEVKQNESYEDMNKTAKVIVDMLNTEAMSSVHVAFGTIVNEIKEVSRSYKEAKMALDVGKIFYGNRNIIAYSNLGIGRLIYQLPIPLCKMFMREVFGEQLPDTFDEET
;
A
#
# COMPACT_ATOMS: atom_id res chain seq x y z
N VAL A 1 10.10 9.92 -24.81
CA VAL A 1 9.49 8.62 -24.58
C VAL A 1 8.11 8.64 -25.20
N MET A 2 7.82 7.64 -26.03
CA MET A 2 6.55 7.49 -26.72
C MET A 2 5.99 6.09 -26.48
N ASP A 3 4.66 5.94 -26.55
CA ASP A 3 4.02 4.63 -26.52
C ASP A 3 4.10 3.93 -27.90
N THR A 4 3.59 2.73 -27.97
CA THR A 4 3.57 1.92 -29.20
C THR A 4 2.61 2.45 -30.29
N GLU A 5 1.71 3.37 -29.93
CA GLU A 5 0.80 4.07 -30.85
C GLU A 5 1.39 5.38 -31.37
N GLY A 6 2.62 5.73 -30.96
CA GLY A 6 3.31 6.93 -31.38
C GLY A 6 2.95 8.20 -30.60
N LYS A 7 2.21 8.07 -29.49
CA LYS A 7 1.87 9.19 -28.63
C LYS A 7 2.99 9.52 -27.66
N ALA A 8 3.32 10.79 -27.55
CA ALA A 8 4.35 11.25 -26.62
C ALA A 8 3.85 11.22 -25.17
N LEU A 9 4.61 10.55 -24.31
CA LEU A 9 4.36 10.47 -22.87
C LEU A 9 5.22 11.49 -22.09
N ALA A 10 6.49 11.66 -22.50
CA ALA A 10 7.39 12.64 -21.94
C ALA A 10 8.41 13.04 -22.99
N SER A 11 8.73 14.33 -23.11
CA SER A 11 9.69 14.83 -24.09
C SER A 11 10.43 16.06 -23.60
N THR A 12 11.72 16.13 -23.95
CA THR A 12 12.54 17.33 -23.91
C THR A 12 12.72 17.92 -25.32
N LEU A 13 12.26 17.19 -26.35
CA LEU A 13 12.29 17.64 -27.74
C LEU A 13 11.07 18.52 -28.03
N ARG A 14 11.25 19.51 -28.92
CA ARG A 14 10.17 20.29 -29.51
C ARG A 14 9.59 19.50 -30.68
N ASP A 15 8.34 19.75 -31.06
CA ASP A 15 7.69 19.18 -32.26
C ASP A 15 7.61 17.64 -32.26
N VAL A 16 7.04 17.09 -31.21
CA VAL A 16 7.03 15.63 -30.93
C VAL A 16 6.18 14.86 -31.93
N ASP A 17 5.16 15.48 -32.52
CA ASP A 17 4.22 14.86 -33.45
C ASP A 17 4.89 14.45 -34.79
N GLU A 18 6.04 15.02 -35.12
CA GLU A 18 6.81 14.63 -36.31
C GLU A 18 7.38 13.21 -36.23
N TYR A 19 7.52 12.67 -35.01
CA TYR A 19 8.13 11.35 -34.81
C TYR A 19 7.12 10.20 -34.81
N GLU A 20 5.82 10.45 -34.76
CA GLU A 20 4.77 9.43 -34.72
C GLU A 20 4.93 8.37 -35.82
N LYS A 21 5.05 8.80 -37.07
CA LYS A 21 5.23 7.88 -38.22
C LYS A 21 6.50 7.06 -38.13
N SER A 22 7.60 7.67 -37.65
CA SER A 22 8.87 6.99 -37.50
C SER A 22 8.82 5.97 -36.34
N VAL A 23 8.09 6.28 -35.26
CA VAL A 23 7.87 5.35 -34.16
C VAL A 23 7.05 4.15 -34.60
N LEU A 24 5.92 4.35 -35.32
CA LEU A 24 5.10 3.26 -35.83
C LEU A 24 5.89 2.33 -36.76
N ALA A 25 6.67 2.90 -37.67
CA ALA A 25 7.55 2.10 -38.54
C ALA A 25 8.64 1.33 -37.76
N PHE A 26 9.17 1.91 -36.68
CA PHE A 26 10.16 1.27 -35.83
C PHE A 26 9.54 0.19 -34.94
N VAL A 27 8.32 0.38 -34.43
CA VAL A 27 7.57 -0.62 -33.64
C VAL A 27 7.45 -1.92 -34.41
N ASP A 28 7.10 -1.86 -35.69
CA ASP A 28 6.94 -3.03 -36.57
C ASP A 28 8.29 -3.66 -37.01
N SER A 29 9.40 -2.97 -36.82
CA SER A 29 10.70 -3.48 -37.23
C SER A 29 11.22 -4.55 -36.25
N PRO A 30 12.03 -5.53 -36.70
CA PRO A 30 12.62 -6.53 -35.81
C PRO A 30 13.80 -5.98 -34.96
N ALA A 31 14.25 -4.75 -35.23
CA ALA A 31 15.40 -4.16 -34.57
C ALA A 31 15.06 -3.67 -33.15
N GLU A 32 15.89 -3.94 -32.17
CA GLU A 32 15.77 -3.40 -30.80
C GLU A 32 16.20 -1.92 -30.71
N SER A 33 17.09 -1.50 -31.60
CA SER A 33 17.51 -0.10 -31.77
C SER A 33 17.80 0.22 -33.22
N GLN A 34 17.51 1.44 -33.65
CA GLN A 34 17.72 1.89 -35.03
C GLN A 34 17.96 3.39 -35.09
N MET A 35 18.84 3.81 -36.04
CA MET A 35 18.97 5.21 -36.38
C MET A 35 18.04 5.57 -37.54
N LEU A 36 17.20 6.55 -37.35
CA LEU A 36 16.28 7.08 -38.35
C LEU A 36 16.35 8.60 -38.35
N GLN A 37 16.66 9.17 -39.51
CA GLN A 37 16.72 10.64 -39.72
C GLN A 37 17.57 11.41 -38.71
N GLY A 38 18.69 10.82 -38.26
CA GLY A 38 19.60 11.42 -37.28
C GLY A 38 19.15 11.29 -35.82
N TYR A 39 18.14 10.50 -35.56
CA TYR A 39 17.66 10.14 -34.21
C TYR A 39 17.92 8.67 -33.93
N GLN A 40 18.27 8.37 -32.70
CA GLN A 40 18.41 7.00 -32.21
C GLN A 40 17.13 6.57 -31.52
N PHE A 41 16.55 5.46 -31.96
CA PHE A 41 15.34 4.84 -31.43
C PHE A 41 15.70 3.58 -30.65
N PHE A 42 15.09 3.37 -29.49
CA PHE A 42 15.31 2.20 -28.63
C PHE A 42 13.98 1.64 -28.17
N LYS A 43 13.79 0.34 -28.31
CA LYS A 43 12.64 -0.38 -27.76
C LYS A 43 12.83 -0.65 -26.27
N VAL A 44 11.75 -0.49 -25.53
CA VAL A 44 11.67 -0.82 -24.09
C VAL A 44 10.58 -1.86 -23.93
N PHE A 45 10.96 -3.03 -23.42
CA PHE A 45 10.08 -4.16 -23.23
C PHE A 45 9.72 -4.34 -21.76
N ASP A 46 8.45 -4.77 -21.51
CA ASP A 46 8.02 -5.39 -20.26
C ASP A 46 7.83 -6.88 -20.52
N ASP A 47 8.68 -7.72 -19.95
CA ASP A 47 8.86 -9.13 -20.32
C ASP A 47 9.15 -9.26 -21.84
N ASN A 48 8.20 -9.75 -22.62
CA ASN A 48 8.31 -9.90 -24.09
C ASN A 48 7.38 -8.94 -24.86
N GLN A 49 6.70 -8.04 -24.17
CA GLN A 49 5.79 -7.07 -24.79
C GLN A 49 6.50 -5.71 -24.92
N LEU A 50 6.47 -5.16 -26.14
CA LEU A 50 6.95 -3.81 -26.37
C LEU A 50 6.00 -2.79 -25.74
N GLU A 51 6.50 -1.98 -24.82
CA GLU A 51 5.68 -1.00 -24.10
C GLU A 51 6.00 0.44 -24.54
N TYR A 52 7.30 0.77 -24.69
CA TYR A 52 7.70 2.13 -25.03
C TYR A 52 8.81 2.18 -26.06
N VAL A 53 8.91 3.34 -26.70
CA VAL A 53 10.03 3.72 -27.58
C VAL A 53 10.70 4.96 -26.99
N ILE A 54 12.01 4.90 -26.80
CA ILE A 54 12.83 6.05 -26.44
C ILE A 54 13.50 6.59 -27.68
N ILE A 55 13.39 7.91 -27.88
CA ILE A 55 14.06 8.63 -28.97
C ILE A 55 15.13 9.51 -28.33
N ALA A 56 16.37 9.37 -28.79
CA ALA A 56 17.51 10.19 -28.39
C ALA A 56 18.05 10.97 -29.58
N LYS A 57 18.34 12.25 -29.37
CA LYS A 57 19.00 13.14 -30.36
C LYS A 57 20.28 13.70 -29.76
N GLY A 58 21.33 13.76 -30.56
CA GLY A 58 22.59 14.44 -30.23
C GLY A 58 23.58 14.32 -31.37
N GLU A 59 24.64 15.11 -31.30
CA GLU A 59 25.70 15.18 -32.32
C GLU A 59 26.91 14.32 -31.94
N ALA A 60 27.00 13.85 -30.72
CA ALA A 60 28.11 13.06 -30.21
C ALA A 60 27.91 11.56 -30.44
N ASP A 61 28.98 10.82 -30.64
CA ASP A 61 28.99 9.35 -30.76
C ASP A 61 28.42 8.65 -29.54
N ASP A 62 28.40 9.34 -28.40
CA ASP A 62 27.87 8.82 -27.12
C ASP A 62 26.33 8.72 -27.05
N VAL A 63 25.58 9.35 -27.98
CA VAL A 63 24.12 9.38 -27.96
C VAL A 63 23.51 7.98 -27.99
N TYR A 64 24.12 7.08 -28.76
CA TYR A 64 23.67 5.68 -28.79
C TYR A 64 23.83 5.00 -27.42
N MET A 65 25.00 5.17 -26.78
CA MET A 65 25.26 4.56 -25.47
C MET A 65 24.35 5.14 -24.38
N ILE A 66 24.17 6.46 -24.38
CA ILE A 66 23.28 7.15 -23.42
C ILE A 66 21.83 6.71 -23.63
N GLY A 67 21.37 6.66 -24.89
CA GLY A 67 20.02 6.21 -25.23
C GLY A 67 19.77 4.75 -24.84
N LYS A 68 20.76 3.87 -25.05
CA LYS A 68 20.70 2.46 -24.66
C LYS A 68 20.68 2.28 -23.13
N ILE A 69 21.48 3.05 -22.41
CA ILE A 69 21.46 3.07 -20.93
C ILE A 69 20.10 3.56 -20.45
N ALA A 70 19.55 4.63 -21.03
CA ALA A 70 18.24 5.15 -20.65
C ALA A 70 17.13 4.11 -20.89
N ALA A 71 17.15 3.41 -22.03
CA ALA A 71 16.18 2.36 -22.33
C ALA A 71 16.26 1.20 -21.31
N PHE A 72 17.47 0.76 -21.00
CA PHE A 72 17.70 -0.27 -19.98
C PHE A 72 17.24 0.16 -18.58
N GLN A 73 17.49 1.41 -18.19
CA GLN A 73 17.05 1.94 -16.91
C GLN A 73 15.53 2.03 -16.83
N VAL A 74 14.84 2.48 -17.90
CA VAL A 74 13.37 2.51 -17.94
C VAL A 74 12.81 1.09 -17.84
N GLN A 75 13.40 0.13 -18.55
CA GLN A 75 12.99 -1.29 -18.46
C GLN A 75 13.13 -1.84 -17.04
N ASN A 76 14.26 -1.58 -16.36
CA ASN A 76 14.45 -1.99 -14.96
C ASN A 76 13.44 -1.33 -14.01
N LEU A 77 13.11 -0.05 -14.25
CA LEU A 77 12.09 0.66 -13.48
C LEU A 77 10.70 0.06 -13.67
N LEU A 78 10.34 -0.36 -14.89
CA LEU A 78 9.06 -1.03 -15.17
C LEU A 78 8.95 -2.34 -14.40
N VAL A 79 9.99 -3.19 -14.46
CA VAL A 79 10.03 -4.46 -13.72
C VAL A 79 9.89 -4.22 -12.22
N ALA A 80 10.64 -3.27 -11.66
CA ALA A 80 10.57 -2.94 -10.24
C ALA A 80 9.21 -2.39 -9.82
N TYR A 81 8.59 -1.57 -10.66
CA TYR A 81 7.26 -1.01 -10.42
C TYR A 81 6.18 -2.09 -10.43
N LYS A 82 6.24 -3.00 -11.42
CA LYS A 82 5.32 -4.13 -11.54
C LYS A 82 5.41 -5.06 -10.34
N GLU A 83 6.64 -5.41 -9.93
CA GLU A 83 6.86 -6.25 -8.74
C GLU A 83 6.28 -5.59 -7.48
N ARG A 84 6.49 -4.28 -7.30
CA ARG A 84 5.93 -3.53 -6.18
C ARG A 84 4.41 -3.51 -6.23
N PHE A 85 3.81 -3.31 -7.40
CA PHE A 85 2.36 -3.31 -7.60
C PHE A 85 1.74 -4.68 -7.31
N ASP A 86 2.39 -5.75 -7.75
CA ASP A 86 1.94 -7.12 -7.49
C ASP A 86 2.01 -7.47 -6.00
N LYS A 87 3.06 -7.03 -5.29
CA LYS A 87 3.17 -7.18 -3.82
C LYS A 87 2.08 -6.40 -3.10
N ASP A 88 1.84 -5.15 -3.48
CA ASP A 88 0.79 -4.32 -2.88
C ASP A 88 -0.60 -4.93 -3.07
N ASN A 89 -0.92 -5.38 -4.29
CA ASN A 89 -2.18 -6.08 -4.58
C ASN A 89 -2.32 -7.40 -3.83
N PHE A 90 -1.25 -8.17 -3.70
CA PHE A 90 -1.26 -9.39 -2.93
C PHE A 90 -1.59 -9.11 -1.46
N ILE A 91 -0.91 -8.14 -0.85
CA ILE A 91 -1.13 -7.77 0.56
C ILE A 91 -2.54 -7.22 0.76
N LYS A 92 -3.08 -6.36 -0.13
CA LYS A 92 -4.46 -5.88 -0.05
C LYS A 92 -5.48 -7.01 -0.06
N ASN A 93 -5.35 -7.94 -1.00
CA ASN A 93 -6.25 -9.08 -1.09
C ASN A 93 -6.11 -10.02 0.11
N LEU A 94 -4.91 -10.18 0.66
CA LEU A 94 -4.67 -10.96 1.87
C LEU A 94 -5.36 -10.33 3.10
N LEU A 95 -5.22 -9.01 3.30
CA LEU A 95 -5.86 -8.27 4.38
C LEU A 95 -7.39 -8.38 4.33
N LEU A 96 -7.96 -8.29 3.13
CA LEU A 96 -9.41 -8.36 2.91
C LEU A 96 -9.97 -9.78 2.89
N ASP A 97 -9.12 -10.80 3.09
CA ASP A 97 -9.53 -12.23 3.10
C ASP A 97 -10.10 -12.70 1.74
N ASN A 98 -9.62 -12.11 0.64
CA ASN A 98 -10.07 -12.39 -0.74
C ASN A 98 -9.28 -13.49 -1.45
N LEU A 99 -8.40 -14.20 -0.74
CA LEU A 99 -7.52 -15.23 -1.31
C LEU A 99 -7.82 -16.60 -0.72
N LEU A 100 -7.81 -17.61 -1.57
CA LEU A 100 -7.82 -18.99 -1.12
C LEU A 100 -6.45 -19.37 -0.51
N LEU A 101 -6.45 -20.28 0.45
CA LEU A 101 -5.23 -20.68 1.16
C LEU A 101 -4.10 -21.10 0.20
N VAL A 102 -4.43 -21.87 -0.84
CA VAL A 102 -3.45 -22.31 -1.86
C VAL A 102 -2.85 -21.11 -2.61
N ASP A 103 -3.69 -20.12 -2.94
CA ASP A 103 -3.24 -18.92 -3.64
C ASP A 103 -2.33 -18.04 -2.76
N ILE A 104 -2.59 -17.98 -1.45
CA ILE A 104 -1.75 -17.24 -0.50
C ILE A 104 -0.31 -17.76 -0.58
N TYR A 105 -0.10 -19.07 -0.46
CA TYR A 105 1.25 -19.66 -0.46
C TYR A 105 1.91 -19.59 -1.84
N ASN A 106 1.17 -19.85 -2.92
CA ASN A 106 1.71 -19.78 -4.27
C ASN A 106 2.15 -18.37 -4.66
N ARG A 107 1.32 -17.37 -4.36
CA ARG A 107 1.65 -15.95 -4.65
C ARG A 107 2.77 -15.44 -3.74
N ALA A 108 2.75 -15.77 -2.45
CA ALA A 108 3.84 -15.42 -1.53
C ALA A 108 5.18 -15.94 -2.04
N LYS A 109 5.24 -17.21 -2.48
CA LYS A 109 6.45 -17.83 -3.07
C LYS A 109 6.90 -17.08 -4.33
N LYS A 110 5.96 -16.78 -5.26
CA LYS A 110 6.27 -16.05 -6.50
C LYS A 110 6.81 -14.64 -6.21
N LEU A 111 6.28 -13.96 -5.19
CA LEU A 111 6.65 -12.61 -4.81
C LEU A 111 7.82 -12.55 -3.81
N HIS A 112 8.44 -13.69 -3.52
CA HIS A 112 9.55 -13.81 -2.55
C HIS A 112 9.19 -13.25 -1.16
N ILE A 113 7.96 -13.54 -0.69
CA ILE A 113 7.46 -13.15 0.62
C ILE A 113 7.55 -14.36 1.56
N ASP A 114 8.25 -14.22 2.67
CA ASP A 114 8.38 -15.26 3.68
C ASP A 114 7.02 -15.59 4.31
N THR A 115 6.65 -16.87 4.41
CA THR A 115 5.33 -17.31 4.90
C THR A 115 5.30 -17.54 6.41
N ASP A 116 6.42 -18.02 6.98
CA ASP A 116 6.54 -18.46 8.37
C ASP A 116 7.30 -17.42 9.21
N VAL A 117 6.85 -16.16 9.13
CA VAL A 117 7.44 -15.01 9.82
C VAL A 117 6.38 -14.34 10.65
N ARG A 118 6.75 -13.97 11.89
CA ARG A 118 5.86 -13.24 12.80
C ARG A 118 5.53 -11.88 12.23
N ARG A 119 4.25 -11.55 12.19
CA ARG A 119 3.74 -10.25 11.69
C ARG A 119 2.67 -9.68 12.59
N ILE A 120 2.50 -8.38 12.52
CA ILE A 120 1.42 -7.64 13.16
C ILE A 120 0.90 -6.59 12.19
N VAL A 121 -0.40 -6.30 12.25
CA VAL A 121 -1.01 -5.28 11.42
C VAL A 121 -1.34 -4.05 12.26
N PHE A 122 -0.90 -2.88 11.77
CA PHE A 122 -1.31 -1.57 12.27
C PHE A 122 -2.25 -0.93 11.26
N ILE A 123 -3.28 -0.26 11.76
CA ILE A 123 -4.14 0.63 11.01
C ILE A 123 -3.87 2.04 11.51
N ILE A 124 -3.54 2.92 10.61
CA ILE A 124 -3.24 4.32 10.87
C ILE A 124 -4.33 5.12 10.18
N GLU A 125 -5.26 5.66 10.96
CA GLU A 125 -6.32 6.50 10.44
C GLU A 125 -5.91 7.97 10.46
N THR A 126 -6.01 8.62 9.29
CA THR A 126 -5.77 10.05 9.14
C THR A 126 -7.09 10.81 9.12
N LYS A 127 -7.10 12.04 9.64
CA LYS A 127 -8.31 12.89 9.60
C LYS A 127 -8.62 13.40 8.21
N ASN A 128 -7.60 13.59 7.38
CA ASN A 128 -7.73 14.10 6.03
C ASN A 128 -7.85 12.96 5.02
N GLU A 129 -8.83 13.03 4.15
CA GLU A 129 -8.97 12.11 3.02
C GLU A 129 -7.77 12.30 2.07
N LYS A 130 -7.20 11.18 1.59
CA LYS A 130 -6.07 11.15 0.64
C LYS A 130 -4.83 11.92 1.12
N ASP A 131 -4.46 11.76 2.38
CA ASP A 131 -3.20 12.32 2.88
C ASP A 131 -2.01 11.54 2.31
N ASN A 132 -1.63 11.89 1.07
CA ASN A 132 -0.48 11.28 0.39
C ASN A 132 0.82 11.50 1.16
N ASN A 133 0.94 12.62 1.90
CA ASN A 133 2.12 12.91 2.69
C ASN A 133 2.24 11.93 3.87
N ALA A 134 1.14 11.62 4.55
CA ALA A 134 1.13 10.64 5.63
C ALA A 134 1.51 9.24 5.13
N LEU A 135 0.97 8.80 3.99
CA LEU A 135 1.31 7.51 3.38
C LEU A 135 2.80 7.45 3.00
N GLU A 136 3.32 8.51 2.40
CA GLU A 136 4.74 8.60 2.01
C GLU A 136 5.66 8.63 3.24
N THR A 137 5.29 9.36 4.29
CA THR A 137 6.03 9.40 5.55
C THR A 137 6.09 8.00 6.19
N VAL A 138 4.97 7.28 6.30
CA VAL A 138 4.95 5.91 6.82
C VAL A 138 5.79 4.97 5.94
N ARG A 139 5.70 5.09 4.61
CA ARG A 139 6.55 4.32 3.69
C ARG A 139 8.03 4.59 3.91
N ASN A 140 8.44 5.84 4.05
CA ASN A 140 9.85 6.20 4.25
C ASN A 140 10.42 5.63 5.56
N ILE A 141 9.61 5.54 6.60
CA ILE A 141 10.01 4.98 7.89
C ILE A 141 10.18 3.45 7.83
N PHE A 142 9.26 2.75 7.15
CA PHE A 142 9.17 1.29 7.22
C PHE A 142 9.63 0.56 5.96
N SER A 143 9.51 1.14 4.75
CA SER A 143 9.90 0.46 3.51
C SER A 143 11.41 0.32 3.30
N SER A 144 12.23 1.04 4.08
CA SER A 144 13.69 0.84 4.08
C SER A 144 14.10 -0.53 4.66
N LYS A 145 13.20 -1.19 5.38
CA LYS A 145 13.35 -2.57 5.84
C LYS A 145 12.52 -3.45 4.91
N ALA A 146 13.18 -4.17 4.03
CA ALA A 146 12.61 -4.93 2.89
C ALA A 146 11.49 -5.94 3.22
N LYS A 147 11.03 -6.04 4.47
CA LYS A 147 10.07 -7.05 4.95
C LYS A 147 8.75 -6.49 5.48
N ASP A 148 8.66 -5.17 5.64
CA ASP A 148 7.44 -4.49 6.06
C ASP A 148 6.64 -4.06 4.81
N PHE A 149 5.30 -4.13 4.87
CA PHE A 149 4.44 -3.70 3.78
C PHE A 149 3.58 -2.53 4.24
N VAL A 150 3.59 -1.46 3.44
CA VAL A 150 2.76 -0.27 3.67
C VAL A 150 1.83 -0.09 2.48
N THR A 151 0.53 -0.19 2.73
CA THR A 151 -0.53 -0.05 1.73
C THR A 151 -1.67 0.82 2.24
N ALA A 152 -2.58 1.21 1.38
CA ALA A 152 -3.84 1.84 1.74
C ALA A 152 -4.99 0.98 1.21
N VAL A 153 -5.94 0.64 2.07
CA VAL A 153 -7.13 -0.15 1.69
C VAL A 153 -8.29 0.79 1.33
N ASP A 154 -8.33 1.95 1.94
CA ASP A 154 -9.29 3.02 1.67
C ASP A 154 -8.61 4.41 1.74
N GLU A 155 -9.40 5.48 1.60
CA GLU A 155 -8.89 6.84 1.52
C GLU A 155 -8.38 7.41 2.85
N LYS A 156 -8.75 6.81 3.99
CA LYS A 156 -8.45 7.29 5.35
C LYS A 156 -7.45 6.40 6.09
N ASN A 157 -7.33 5.13 5.69
CA ASN A 157 -6.59 4.14 6.44
C ASN A 157 -5.32 3.70 5.73
N ILE A 158 -4.19 4.00 6.34
CA ILE A 158 -2.89 3.46 5.97
C ILE A 158 -2.66 2.19 6.78
N ILE A 159 -2.30 1.11 6.10
CA ILE A 159 -2.07 -0.19 6.71
C ILE A 159 -0.58 -0.50 6.67
N LEU A 160 -0.01 -0.78 7.83
CA LEU A 160 1.34 -1.30 7.97
C LEU A 160 1.28 -2.76 8.41
N VAL A 161 1.78 -3.66 7.58
CA VAL A 161 2.04 -5.06 7.96
C VAL A 161 3.51 -5.17 8.32
N LYS A 162 3.81 -5.19 9.62
CA LYS A 162 5.17 -5.18 10.15
C LYS A 162 5.65 -6.58 10.47
N GLU A 163 6.89 -6.92 10.06
CA GLU A 163 7.60 -8.09 10.59
C GLU A 163 7.98 -7.87 12.06
N VAL A 164 7.76 -8.89 12.88
CA VAL A 164 8.05 -8.88 14.32
C VAL A 164 9.19 -9.86 14.61
N LYS A 165 10.31 -9.36 15.10
CA LYS A 165 11.46 -10.19 15.47
C LYS A 165 11.15 -11.06 16.67
N GLN A 166 11.91 -12.15 16.85
CA GLN A 166 11.69 -13.10 17.93
C GLN A 166 11.78 -12.48 19.34
N ASN A 167 12.62 -11.46 19.50
CA ASN A 167 12.83 -10.74 20.76
C ASN A 167 11.89 -9.54 20.95
N GLU A 168 11.05 -9.21 19.97
CA GLU A 168 10.08 -8.10 20.08
C GLU A 168 8.79 -8.58 20.73
N SER A 169 8.25 -7.75 21.62
CA SER A 169 7.04 -7.96 22.41
C SER A 169 5.94 -6.98 22.01
N TYR A 170 4.76 -7.12 22.64
CA TYR A 170 3.68 -6.13 22.49
C TYR A 170 4.06 -4.73 22.99
N GLU A 171 4.97 -4.63 23.96
CA GLU A 171 5.48 -3.34 24.42
C GLU A 171 6.26 -2.61 23.33
N ASP A 172 7.04 -3.35 22.54
CA ASP A 172 7.76 -2.77 21.40
C ASP A 172 6.79 -2.37 20.27
N MET A 173 5.67 -3.07 20.13
CA MET A 173 4.60 -2.66 19.21
C MET A 173 3.94 -1.35 19.65
N ASN A 174 3.72 -1.15 20.97
CA ASN A 174 3.26 0.13 21.50
C ASN A 174 4.27 1.27 21.23
N LYS A 175 5.57 1.00 21.37
CA LYS A 175 6.63 1.98 21.03
C LYS A 175 6.59 2.31 19.53
N THR A 176 6.43 1.29 18.68
CA THR A 176 6.26 1.50 17.22
C THR A 176 5.04 2.38 16.91
N ALA A 177 3.89 2.10 17.53
CA ALA A 177 2.69 2.91 17.36
C ALA A 177 2.93 4.38 17.79
N LYS A 178 3.65 4.58 18.91
CA LYS A 178 4.00 5.92 19.36
C LYS A 178 4.89 6.67 18.38
N VAL A 179 5.90 6.00 17.84
CA VAL A 179 6.77 6.59 16.80
C VAL A 179 5.94 7.02 15.58
N ILE A 180 4.97 6.20 15.14
CA ILE A 180 4.09 6.54 14.02
C ILE A 180 3.28 7.80 14.34
N VAL A 181 2.65 7.88 15.52
CA VAL A 181 1.86 9.04 15.96
C VAL A 181 2.72 10.30 16.03
N ASP A 182 3.89 10.21 16.69
CA ASP A 182 4.79 11.34 16.90
C ASP A 182 5.31 11.89 15.54
N MET A 183 5.69 11.02 14.62
CA MET A 183 6.18 11.39 13.29
C MET A 183 5.09 12.03 12.44
N LEU A 184 3.90 11.44 12.38
CA LEU A 184 2.79 11.99 11.57
C LEU A 184 2.25 13.30 12.14
N ASN A 185 2.22 13.45 13.45
CA ASN A 185 1.85 14.73 14.07
C ASN A 185 2.87 15.82 13.77
N THR A 186 4.16 15.47 13.68
CA THR A 186 5.24 16.45 13.50
C THR A 186 5.47 16.78 12.02
N GLU A 187 5.59 15.77 11.18
CA GLU A 187 5.99 15.94 9.77
C GLU A 187 4.80 16.19 8.84
N ALA A 188 3.70 15.46 9.05
CA ALA A 188 2.51 15.59 8.22
C ALA A 188 1.47 16.55 8.79
N MET A 189 1.69 17.14 9.99
CA MET A 189 0.73 17.98 10.72
C MET A 189 -0.68 17.34 10.79
N SER A 190 -0.72 16.01 10.80
CA SER A 190 -1.96 15.24 10.75
C SER A 190 -2.20 14.54 12.08
N SER A 191 -3.34 14.82 12.71
CA SER A 191 -3.76 14.09 13.89
C SER A 191 -4.25 12.70 13.48
N VAL A 192 -3.60 11.67 14.02
CA VAL A 192 -3.85 10.28 13.62
C VAL A 192 -4.27 9.41 14.79
N HIS A 193 -5.05 8.36 14.50
CA HIS A 193 -5.30 7.25 15.40
C HIS A 193 -4.58 6.01 14.88
N VAL A 194 -3.87 5.32 15.75
CA VAL A 194 -3.15 4.09 15.42
C VAL A 194 -3.72 2.95 16.23
N ALA A 195 -4.26 1.95 15.54
CA ALA A 195 -4.73 0.72 16.17
C ALA A 195 -3.94 -0.47 15.64
N PHE A 196 -3.74 -1.51 16.45
CA PHE A 196 -3.06 -2.72 16.02
C PHE A 196 -3.65 -3.99 16.60
N GLY A 197 -3.54 -5.07 15.81
CA GLY A 197 -4.05 -6.40 16.13
C GLY A 197 -3.11 -7.21 17.00
N THR A 198 -3.23 -8.54 16.93
CA THR A 198 -2.31 -9.47 17.59
C THR A 198 -1.18 -9.89 16.66
N ILE A 199 -0.06 -10.30 17.27
CA ILE A 199 1.06 -10.90 16.54
C ILE A 199 0.62 -12.27 16.03
N VAL A 200 0.81 -12.51 14.74
CA VAL A 200 0.53 -13.78 14.06
C VAL A 200 1.82 -14.42 13.56
N ASN A 201 1.83 -15.74 13.41
CA ASN A 201 3.06 -16.48 13.10
C ASN A 201 3.18 -16.86 11.61
N GLU A 202 2.07 -16.89 10.90
CA GLU A 202 2.00 -17.29 9.51
C GLU A 202 1.30 -16.22 8.66
N ILE A 203 1.68 -16.13 7.39
CA ILE A 203 1.12 -15.15 6.46
C ILE A 203 -0.41 -15.26 6.30
N LYS A 204 -0.96 -16.47 6.31
CA LYS A 204 -2.41 -16.70 6.21
C LYS A 204 -3.23 -16.07 7.33
N GLU A 205 -2.60 -15.79 8.47
CA GLU A 205 -3.25 -15.22 9.65
C GLU A 205 -3.22 -13.68 9.66
N VAL A 206 -2.56 -13.04 8.68
CA VAL A 206 -2.44 -11.58 8.60
C VAL A 206 -3.82 -10.92 8.50
N SER A 207 -4.80 -11.53 7.79
CA SER A 207 -6.18 -11.05 7.73
C SER A 207 -6.85 -11.02 9.11
N ARG A 208 -6.54 -11.98 9.99
CA ARG A 208 -7.00 -11.97 11.39
C ARG A 208 -6.47 -10.75 12.14
N SER A 209 -5.14 -10.53 12.10
CA SER A 209 -4.52 -9.36 12.76
C SER A 209 -5.09 -8.04 12.23
N TYR A 210 -5.42 -7.96 10.93
CA TYR A 210 -6.09 -6.79 10.34
C TYR A 210 -7.51 -6.59 10.88
N LYS A 211 -8.33 -7.65 10.94
CA LYS A 211 -9.70 -7.59 11.49
C LYS A 211 -9.68 -7.16 12.96
N GLU A 212 -8.70 -7.65 13.73
CA GLU A 212 -8.49 -7.28 15.13
C GLU A 212 -8.07 -5.80 15.26
N ALA A 213 -7.15 -5.32 14.41
CA ALA A 213 -6.73 -3.93 14.37
C ALA A 213 -7.90 -3.00 14.01
N LYS A 214 -8.75 -3.41 13.04
CA LYS A 214 -9.94 -2.66 12.66
C LYS A 214 -10.94 -2.57 13.81
N MET A 215 -11.20 -3.69 14.49
CA MET A 215 -12.03 -3.70 15.68
C MET A 215 -11.46 -2.81 16.79
N ALA A 216 -10.12 -2.83 16.97
CA ALA A 216 -9.47 -1.97 17.94
C ALA A 216 -9.68 -0.48 17.62
N LEU A 217 -9.61 -0.11 16.35
CA LEU A 217 -9.86 1.25 15.90
C LEU A 217 -11.31 1.68 16.18
N ASP A 218 -12.28 0.85 15.76
CA ASP A 218 -13.71 1.16 15.88
C ASP A 218 -14.17 1.21 17.35
N VAL A 219 -13.82 0.19 18.15
CA VAL A 219 -14.14 0.13 19.60
C VAL A 219 -13.40 1.24 20.35
N GLY A 220 -12.18 1.52 19.94
CA GLY A 220 -11.37 2.56 20.54
C GLY A 220 -11.98 3.95 20.44
N LYS A 221 -12.56 4.27 19.31
CA LYS A 221 -13.29 5.54 19.11
C LYS A 221 -14.49 5.68 20.02
N ILE A 222 -15.20 4.58 20.26
CA ILE A 222 -16.41 4.58 21.11
C ILE A 222 -16.04 4.70 22.60
N PHE A 223 -15.09 3.88 23.07
CA PHE A 223 -14.80 3.75 24.50
C PHE A 223 -13.58 4.53 24.97
N TYR A 224 -12.68 4.94 24.06
CA TYR A 224 -11.38 5.54 24.39
C TYR A 224 -11.06 6.76 23.51
N GLY A 225 -12.06 7.59 23.21
CA GLY A 225 -11.98 8.70 22.24
C GLY A 225 -10.77 9.63 22.38
N ASN A 226 -10.18 9.74 23.58
CA ASN A 226 -9.00 10.56 23.85
C ASN A 226 -7.66 9.83 23.62
N ARG A 227 -7.67 8.57 23.21
CA ARG A 227 -6.46 7.79 22.99
C ARG A 227 -6.13 7.69 21.50
N ASN A 228 -4.93 8.10 21.16
CA ASN A 228 -4.43 8.01 19.77
C ASN A 228 -3.85 6.62 19.45
N ILE A 229 -3.60 5.76 20.45
CA ILE A 229 -3.01 4.43 20.28
C ILE A 229 -3.88 3.42 20.99
N ILE A 230 -4.34 2.41 20.24
CA ILE A 230 -5.26 1.38 20.74
C ILE A 230 -4.78 -0.01 20.30
N ALA A 231 -4.44 -0.85 21.28
CA ALA A 231 -4.12 -2.25 21.03
C ALA A 231 -5.38 -3.12 21.14
N TYR A 232 -5.57 -4.09 20.26
CA TYR A 232 -6.66 -5.05 20.35
C TYR A 232 -6.72 -5.79 21.70
N SER A 233 -5.54 -6.12 22.25
CA SER A 233 -5.42 -6.76 23.57
C SER A 233 -5.98 -5.93 24.73
N ASN A 234 -6.07 -4.61 24.55
CA ASN A 234 -6.47 -3.67 25.62
C ASN A 234 -7.97 -3.28 25.56
N LEU A 235 -8.74 -3.85 24.64
CA LEU A 235 -10.16 -3.52 24.48
C LEU A 235 -11.05 -4.03 25.62
N GLY A 236 -10.59 -5.03 26.38
CA GLY A 236 -11.35 -5.59 27.50
C GLY A 236 -12.78 -6.02 27.09
N ILE A 237 -13.75 -5.57 27.87
CA ILE A 237 -15.18 -5.88 27.64
C ILE A 237 -15.73 -5.21 26.36
N GLY A 238 -15.17 -4.08 25.95
CA GLY A 238 -15.58 -3.38 24.71
C GLY A 238 -15.56 -4.29 23.48
N ARG A 239 -14.58 -5.22 23.42
CA ARG A 239 -14.51 -6.22 22.35
C ARG A 239 -15.72 -7.17 22.33
N LEU A 240 -16.23 -7.57 23.50
CA LEU A 240 -17.39 -8.43 23.58
C LEU A 240 -18.65 -7.68 23.20
N ILE A 241 -18.83 -6.46 23.71
CA ILE A 241 -19.99 -5.61 23.42
C ILE A 241 -20.07 -5.31 21.91
N TYR A 242 -18.96 -4.96 21.29
CA TYR A 242 -18.92 -4.67 19.86
C TYR A 242 -19.31 -5.87 18.97
N GLN A 243 -19.05 -7.09 19.43
CA GLN A 243 -19.40 -8.33 18.71
C GLN A 243 -20.83 -8.79 18.92
N LEU A 244 -21.59 -8.18 19.83
CA LEU A 244 -22.98 -8.56 20.05
C LEU A 244 -23.84 -8.18 18.84
N PRO A 245 -24.72 -9.08 18.38
CA PRO A 245 -25.67 -8.74 17.34
C PRO A 245 -26.60 -7.60 17.79
N ILE A 246 -26.81 -6.61 16.93
CA ILE A 246 -27.71 -5.46 17.24
C ILE A 246 -29.08 -5.89 17.76
N PRO A 247 -29.75 -6.93 17.21
CA PRO A 247 -31.02 -7.39 17.76
C PRO A 247 -30.94 -7.84 19.23
N LEU A 248 -29.83 -8.50 19.61
CA LEU A 248 -29.59 -8.91 20.99
C LEU A 248 -29.39 -7.70 21.92
N CYS A 249 -28.61 -6.71 21.46
CA CYS A 249 -28.45 -5.46 22.22
C CYS A 249 -29.81 -4.75 22.43
N LYS A 250 -30.63 -4.65 21.39
CA LYS A 250 -31.96 -4.04 21.46
C LYS A 250 -32.89 -4.81 22.40
N MET A 251 -32.84 -6.15 22.39
CA MET A 251 -33.61 -6.99 23.30
C MET A 251 -33.19 -6.73 24.76
N PHE A 252 -31.91 -6.77 25.06
CA PHE A 252 -31.35 -6.48 26.37
C PHE A 252 -31.75 -5.07 26.88
N MET A 253 -31.64 -4.06 26.00
CA MET A 253 -32.02 -2.68 26.33
C MET A 253 -33.52 -2.60 26.73
N ARG A 254 -34.43 -3.31 26.03
CA ARG A 254 -35.85 -3.37 26.37
C ARG A 254 -36.12 -4.10 27.68
N GLU A 255 -35.38 -5.18 27.94
CA GLU A 255 -35.50 -5.92 29.19
C GLU A 255 -35.06 -5.10 30.40
N VAL A 256 -34.02 -4.31 30.27
CA VAL A 256 -33.45 -3.51 31.38
C VAL A 256 -34.18 -2.19 31.56
N PHE A 257 -34.54 -1.50 30.50
CA PHE A 257 -35.10 -0.14 30.54
C PHE A 257 -36.60 -0.08 30.21
N GLY A 258 -37.24 -1.22 29.85
CA GLY A 258 -38.64 -1.27 29.43
C GLY A 258 -38.86 -0.76 28.02
N GLU A 259 -40.13 -0.54 27.64
CA GLU A 259 -40.49 -0.05 26.30
C GLU A 259 -40.18 1.44 26.10
N GLN A 260 -40.00 2.19 27.18
CA GLN A 260 -39.54 3.58 27.14
C GLN A 260 -38.03 3.59 27.24
N LEU A 261 -37.36 3.53 26.09
CA LEU A 261 -35.99 3.98 26.01
C LEU A 261 -35.97 5.46 26.46
N PRO A 262 -35.08 5.84 27.40
CA PRO A 262 -34.94 7.22 27.76
C PRO A 262 -34.67 8.03 26.49
N ASP A 263 -35.53 9.03 26.18
CA ASP A 263 -35.34 9.99 25.09
C ASP A 263 -34.08 10.85 25.28
N THR A 264 -33.36 10.62 26.35
CA THR A 264 -32.17 11.38 26.78
C THR A 264 -30.99 10.45 27.03
N PHE A 265 -30.56 9.72 26.01
CA PHE A 265 -29.13 9.51 25.91
C PHE A 265 -28.60 10.78 25.23
N ASP A 266 -28.16 11.74 26.04
CA ASP A 266 -27.38 12.87 25.53
C ASP A 266 -26.24 12.32 24.68
N GLU A 267 -25.95 12.98 23.54
CA GLU A 267 -24.84 12.63 22.63
C GLU A 267 -23.47 12.60 23.32
N GLU A 268 -23.38 12.93 24.61
CA GLU A 268 -22.19 12.93 25.46
C GLU A 268 -22.03 11.66 26.34
N THR A 269 -22.95 10.70 26.28
CA THR A 269 -22.82 9.42 27.01
C THR A 269 -22.54 8.28 26.05
#